data_1755760d7e9a508bfcd7302c0e44389c
#
_entry.id   1755760d7e9a508bfcd7302c0e44389c
#
_cell.length_a   1.000
_cell.length_b   1.000
_cell.length_c   1.000
_cell.angle_alpha   90.00
_cell.angle_beta   90.00
_cell.angle_gamma   90.00
#
_symmetry.space_group_name_H-M   'P 1'
#
loop_
_entity.id
_entity.type
_entity.pdbx_description
1 polymer ?
#
loop_
_entity_poly.entity_id
_entity_poly.type
_entity_poly.pdbx_seq_one_letter_code
_entity_poly.pdbx_strand_id
1 'polypeptide(L)'
;VGRVDLLDGRAAIDHWKTQGLELSNLLHMPDVPPGVARHHITDQDHGLDEAIDNDLIKEAENAIKKASKVSIKRTINNSHRTLGTTLSHEVAKLYGDEGLPDETINLDLEGSGGQSFAAFLSKGITIDLKGDANDYFCKGLSGGRVIIKPQSQANFVPEENIIIGNVALYGATGGQTFIRGIAGERFAVRNSGAEAVVEGVGDHGCEYMTRGKVVIIGPTGRNFAAGMSGGE
;
A
#
# COMPACT_ATOMS: atom_id res chain seq x y z
N VAL A 1 23.05 -12.72 12.98
CA VAL A 1 24.38 -12.79 12.37
C VAL A 1 25.40 -12.92 13.50
N GLY A 2 26.38 -13.85 13.37
CA GLY A 2 27.43 -14.06 14.34
C GLY A 2 27.05 -14.74 15.66
N ARG A 3 25.77 -15.07 15.88
CA ARG A 3 25.29 -15.70 17.13
C ARG A 3 25.15 -17.21 16.97
N VAL A 4 26.28 -17.88 16.69
CA VAL A 4 26.34 -19.35 16.59
C VAL A 4 25.94 -20.05 17.90
N ASP A 5 26.09 -19.37 19.03
CA ASP A 5 25.69 -19.81 20.36
C ASP A 5 24.18 -20.02 20.50
N LEU A 6 23.38 -19.40 19.65
CA LEU A 6 21.92 -19.55 19.64
C LEU A 6 21.43 -20.70 18.75
N LEU A 7 22.32 -21.34 17.99
CA LEU A 7 21.96 -22.48 17.16
C LEU A 7 22.14 -23.78 17.95
N ASP A 8 21.06 -24.49 18.19
CA ASP A 8 21.09 -25.84 18.71
C ASP A 8 20.90 -26.85 17.58
N GLY A 9 21.98 -27.29 16.98
CA GLY A 9 21.99 -28.26 15.90
C GLY A 9 22.08 -29.73 16.36
N ARG A 10 22.14 -29.98 17.67
CA ARG A 10 22.40 -31.33 18.19
C ARG A 10 21.39 -32.37 17.73
N ALA A 11 20.11 -32.01 17.65
CA ALA A 11 19.04 -32.90 17.20
C ALA A 11 19.07 -33.21 15.69
N ALA A 12 19.83 -32.43 14.91
CA ALA A 12 19.88 -32.56 13.46
C ALA A 12 21.22 -33.03 12.92
N ILE A 13 22.25 -33.13 13.78
CA ILE A 13 23.65 -33.39 13.38
C ILE A 13 23.81 -34.67 12.57
N ASP A 14 23.04 -35.70 12.91
CA ASP A 14 23.13 -37.04 12.26
C ASP A 14 22.10 -37.20 11.11
N HIS A 15 21.30 -36.18 10.85
CA HIS A 15 20.30 -36.29 9.81
C HIS A 15 20.90 -36.05 8.42
N TRP A 16 20.66 -36.94 7.46
CA TRP A 16 21.27 -36.92 6.13
C TRP A 16 21.07 -35.59 5.38
N LYS A 17 19.97 -34.89 5.61
CA LYS A 17 19.68 -33.58 4.98
C LYS A 17 20.55 -32.45 5.52
N THR A 18 21.17 -32.63 6.67
CA THR A 18 22.06 -31.61 7.25
C THR A 18 23.53 -31.88 6.94
N GLN A 19 23.85 -33.08 6.40
CA GLN A 19 25.20 -33.37 5.94
C GLN A 19 25.53 -32.48 4.74
N GLY A 20 26.64 -31.74 4.86
CA GLY A 20 27.09 -30.81 3.86
C GLY A 20 26.45 -29.41 3.96
N LEU A 21 25.61 -29.16 4.98
CA LEU A 21 25.08 -27.83 5.24
C LEU A 21 26.20 -26.93 5.80
N GLU A 22 26.60 -25.92 5.04
CA GLU A 22 27.62 -24.95 5.43
C GLU A 22 26.98 -23.59 5.70
N LEU A 23 27.02 -23.15 6.94
CA LEU A 23 26.36 -21.91 7.39
C LEU A 23 27.35 -20.78 7.70
N SER A 24 28.67 -21.01 7.53
CA SER A 24 29.68 -20.03 7.94
C SER A 24 29.48 -18.66 7.28
N ASN A 25 29.08 -18.64 6.02
CA ASN A 25 28.80 -17.38 5.30
C ASN A 25 27.61 -16.59 5.88
N LEU A 26 26.57 -17.29 6.36
CA LEU A 26 25.39 -16.67 6.98
C LEU A 26 25.68 -16.22 8.42
N LEU A 27 26.57 -16.95 9.10
CA LEU A 27 26.92 -16.73 10.50
C LEU A 27 28.15 -15.83 10.67
N HIS A 28 28.81 -15.49 9.55
CA HIS A 28 30.00 -14.64 9.59
C HIS A 28 29.70 -13.32 10.31
N MET A 29 30.49 -13.00 11.32
CA MET A 29 30.47 -11.73 11.99
C MET A 29 31.46 -10.80 11.30
N PRO A 30 30.98 -9.73 10.64
CA PRO A 30 31.87 -8.73 10.06
C PRO A 30 32.75 -8.09 11.13
N ASP A 31 33.97 -7.71 10.78
CA ASP A 31 34.82 -6.90 11.64
C ASP A 31 34.16 -5.53 11.87
N VAL A 32 33.98 -5.19 13.13
CA VAL A 32 33.33 -3.94 13.53
C VAL A 32 34.37 -3.08 14.26
N PRO A 33 34.56 -1.81 13.86
CA PRO A 33 35.48 -0.91 14.51
C PRO A 33 35.20 -0.77 16.01
N PRO A 34 36.22 -0.53 16.84
CA PRO A 34 36.02 -0.27 18.27
C PRO A 34 35.03 0.88 18.50
N GLY A 35 34.11 0.66 19.44
CA GLY A 35 33.08 1.67 19.81
C GLY A 35 31.82 1.65 18.97
N VAL A 36 31.75 0.86 17.89
CA VAL A 36 30.51 0.67 17.14
C VAL A 36 29.67 -0.42 17.79
N ALA A 37 28.43 -0.10 18.13
CA ALA A 37 27.51 -1.07 18.73
C ALA A 37 27.09 -2.12 17.70
N ARG A 38 26.95 -3.37 18.17
CA ARG A 38 26.48 -4.51 17.39
C ARG A 38 25.01 -4.85 17.62
N HIS A 39 24.32 -3.96 18.31
CA HIS A 39 22.89 -4.05 18.60
C HIS A 39 22.29 -2.65 18.62
N HIS A 40 20.97 -2.58 18.60
CA HIS A 40 20.24 -1.32 18.69
C HIS A 40 20.52 -0.62 20.03
N ILE A 41 20.97 0.60 20.01
CA ILE A 41 21.36 1.39 21.20
C ILE A 41 20.72 2.78 21.26
N THR A 42 20.03 3.19 20.21
CA THR A 42 19.36 4.49 20.12
C THR A 42 18.03 4.34 19.45
N ASP A 43 17.01 5.01 19.96
CA ASP A 43 15.74 5.12 19.26
C ASP A 43 15.87 6.05 18.07
N GLN A 44 15.24 5.67 16.98
CA GLN A 44 15.18 6.48 15.77
C GLN A 44 13.88 7.27 15.78
N ASP A 45 13.96 8.57 15.62
CA ASP A 45 12.80 9.39 15.29
C ASP A 45 12.38 9.11 13.85
N HIS A 46 11.16 8.62 13.68
CA HIS A 46 10.56 8.35 12.37
C HIS A 46 9.78 9.53 11.81
N GLY A 47 9.74 10.68 12.51
CA GLY A 47 9.03 11.89 12.09
C GLY A 47 7.51 11.70 11.97
N LEU A 48 6.92 10.78 12.73
CA LEU A 48 5.48 10.48 12.64
C LEU A 48 4.60 11.65 13.09
N ASP A 49 5.12 12.50 13.95
CA ASP A 49 4.41 13.69 14.42
C ASP A 49 4.20 14.73 13.30
N GLU A 50 5.03 14.68 12.25
CA GLU A 50 4.95 15.56 11.07
C GLU A 50 4.07 14.99 9.96
N ALA A 51 3.51 13.77 10.14
CA ALA A 51 2.69 13.14 9.11
C ALA A 51 1.40 13.94 8.86
N ILE A 52 1.08 14.18 7.58
CA ILE A 52 -0.11 14.93 7.15
C ILE A 52 -1.42 14.33 7.71
N ASP A 53 -1.46 13.04 7.95
CA ASP A 53 -2.61 12.36 8.53
C ASP A 53 -3.00 12.92 9.91
N ASN A 54 -2.04 13.45 10.69
CA ASN A 54 -2.34 14.05 11.98
C ASN A 54 -3.24 15.28 11.85
N ASP A 55 -3.06 16.07 10.80
CA ASP A 55 -3.92 17.22 10.54
C ASP A 55 -5.28 16.76 9.97
N LEU A 56 -5.28 15.77 9.06
CA LEU A 56 -6.52 15.19 8.54
C LEU A 56 -7.39 14.59 9.65
N ILE A 57 -6.78 13.92 10.64
CA ILE A 57 -7.47 13.35 11.80
C ILE A 57 -8.11 14.46 12.64
N LYS A 58 -7.40 15.54 12.93
CA LYS A 58 -7.93 16.69 13.67
C LYS A 58 -9.15 17.31 12.98
N GLU A 59 -9.04 17.53 11.66
CA GLU A 59 -10.13 18.11 10.88
C GLU A 59 -11.33 17.16 10.72
N ALA A 60 -11.07 15.85 10.64
CA ALA A 60 -12.08 14.82 10.55
C ALA A 60 -12.62 14.34 11.91
N GLU A 61 -12.21 14.93 13.04
CA GLU A 61 -12.53 14.43 14.37
C GLU A 61 -14.03 14.18 14.60
N ASN A 62 -14.88 15.11 14.18
CA ASN A 62 -16.33 14.94 14.27
C ASN A 62 -16.87 13.87 13.33
N ALA A 63 -16.28 13.73 12.13
CA ALA A 63 -16.62 12.67 11.20
C ALA A 63 -16.28 11.30 11.79
N ILE A 64 -15.10 11.16 12.38
CA ILE A 64 -14.64 9.93 13.02
C ILE A 64 -15.53 9.57 14.21
N LYS A 65 -15.85 10.54 15.09
CA LYS A 65 -16.57 10.27 16.35
C LYS A 65 -18.09 10.15 16.19
N LYS A 66 -18.68 10.82 15.18
CA LYS A 66 -20.15 10.99 15.07
C LYS A 66 -20.70 10.61 13.69
N ALA A 67 -19.85 10.06 12.81
CA ALA A 67 -20.18 9.77 11.41
C ALA A 67 -20.78 10.98 10.65
N SER A 68 -20.41 12.21 11.02
CA SER A 68 -20.84 13.42 10.34
C SER A 68 -19.98 13.67 9.11
N LYS A 69 -20.58 14.05 7.98
CA LYS A 69 -19.84 14.28 6.73
C LYS A 69 -18.85 15.43 6.87
N VAL A 70 -17.65 15.23 6.33
CA VAL A 70 -16.60 16.25 6.21
C VAL A 70 -15.95 16.19 4.83
N SER A 71 -15.56 17.34 4.30
CA SER A 71 -14.79 17.45 3.06
C SER A 71 -13.56 18.31 3.32
N ILE A 72 -12.39 17.76 3.02
CA ILE A 72 -11.09 18.39 3.26
C ILE A 72 -10.35 18.51 1.93
N LYS A 73 -9.78 19.69 1.65
CA LYS A 73 -8.98 19.94 0.44
C LYS A 73 -7.52 20.16 0.81
N ARG A 74 -6.60 19.54 0.06
CA ARG A 74 -5.15 19.68 0.25
C ARG A 74 -4.37 19.59 -1.04
N THR A 75 -3.30 20.35 -1.11
CA THR A 75 -2.20 20.09 -2.04
C THR A 75 -1.21 19.16 -1.35
N ILE A 76 -0.77 18.15 -2.07
CA ILE A 76 0.15 17.13 -1.57
C ILE A 76 1.37 16.98 -2.47
N ASN A 77 2.39 16.37 -1.95
CA ASN A 77 3.57 15.99 -2.70
C ASN A 77 4.05 14.58 -2.29
N ASN A 78 5.01 14.03 -3.00
CA ASN A 78 5.49 12.66 -2.82
C ASN A 78 6.22 12.39 -1.49
N SER A 79 6.48 13.40 -0.68
CA SER A 79 6.98 13.20 0.69
C SER A 79 5.88 12.79 1.67
N HIS A 80 4.61 13.05 1.34
CA HIS A 80 3.45 12.59 2.11
C HIS A 80 3.21 11.09 1.83
N ARG A 81 4.04 10.24 2.44
CA ARG A 81 3.92 8.79 2.34
C ARG A 81 2.76 8.28 3.18
N THR A 82 2.19 7.16 2.80
CA THR A 82 1.12 6.46 3.55
C THR A 82 -0.08 7.34 3.91
N LEU A 83 -0.31 8.45 3.18
CA LEU A 83 -1.46 9.32 3.41
C LEU A 83 -2.76 8.52 3.43
N GLY A 84 -3.58 8.73 4.45
CA GLY A 84 -4.85 8.02 4.67
C GLY A 84 -4.73 6.77 5.56
N THR A 85 -3.51 6.26 5.81
CA THR A 85 -3.32 5.04 6.60
C THR A 85 -3.58 5.28 8.09
N THR A 86 -3.00 6.33 8.68
CA THR A 86 -3.22 6.65 10.09
C THR A 86 -4.65 7.15 10.33
N LEU A 87 -5.22 7.90 9.38
CA LEU A 87 -6.62 8.28 9.40
C LEU A 87 -7.53 7.04 9.42
N SER A 88 -7.23 6.04 8.58
CA SER A 88 -7.95 4.77 8.54
C SER A 88 -7.84 3.98 9.84
N HIS A 89 -6.66 4.01 10.48
CA HIS A 89 -6.46 3.40 11.79
C HIS A 89 -7.42 3.99 12.84
N GLU A 90 -7.58 5.32 12.88
CA GLU A 90 -8.50 5.97 13.83
C GLU A 90 -9.98 5.59 13.56
N VAL A 91 -10.37 5.41 12.29
CA VAL A 91 -11.69 4.89 11.94
C VAL A 91 -11.83 3.43 12.40
N ALA A 92 -10.86 2.58 12.07
CA ALA A 92 -10.91 1.16 12.40
C ALA A 92 -10.90 0.88 13.92
N LYS A 93 -10.25 1.71 14.72
CA LYS A 93 -10.30 1.63 16.21
C LYS A 93 -11.71 1.76 16.76
N LEU A 94 -12.57 2.54 16.12
CA LEU A 94 -13.94 2.81 16.62
C LEU A 94 -14.98 1.91 15.97
N TYR A 95 -14.78 1.54 14.69
CA TYR A 95 -15.81 0.89 13.90
C TYR A 95 -15.41 -0.49 13.35
N GLY A 96 -14.18 -0.95 13.62
CA GLY A 96 -13.69 -2.23 13.11
C GLY A 96 -13.78 -2.30 11.57
N ASP A 97 -14.12 -3.48 11.08
CA ASP A 97 -14.25 -3.74 9.64
C ASP A 97 -15.50 -3.10 9.00
N GLU A 98 -16.51 -2.75 9.81
CA GLU A 98 -17.73 -2.06 9.34
C GLU A 98 -17.43 -0.67 8.80
N GLY A 99 -16.42 0.00 9.36
CA GLY A 99 -16.03 1.35 8.99
C GLY A 99 -17.13 2.39 9.19
N LEU A 100 -16.99 3.51 8.51
CA LEU A 100 -17.98 4.59 8.49
C LEU A 100 -18.95 4.43 7.29
N PRO A 101 -20.13 5.06 7.34
CA PRO A 101 -20.98 5.19 6.16
C PRO A 101 -20.22 5.78 4.97
N ASP A 102 -20.57 5.38 3.76
CA ASP A 102 -19.91 5.84 2.55
C ASP A 102 -19.90 7.39 2.45
N GLU A 103 -18.80 7.93 1.93
CA GLU A 103 -18.60 9.36 1.75
C GLU A 103 -18.72 10.19 3.06
N THR A 104 -18.37 9.61 4.20
CA THR A 104 -18.33 10.35 5.47
C THR A 104 -17.12 11.28 5.52
N ILE A 105 -15.93 10.83 5.12
CA ILE A 105 -14.73 11.64 5.02
C ILE A 105 -14.33 11.74 3.55
N ASN A 106 -14.38 12.93 2.98
CA ASN A 106 -14.03 13.17 1.59
C ASN A 106 -12.76 14.03 1.52
N LEU A 107 -11.74 13.50 0.87
CA LEU A 107 -10.46 14.18 0.64
C LEU A 107 -10.35 14.55 -0.84
N ASP A 108 -10.37 15.85 -1.18
CA ASP A 108 -10.11 16.39 -2.51
C ASP A 108 -8.64 16.85 -2.54
N LEU A 109 -7.81 16.06 -3.19
CA LEU A 109 -6.35 16.22 -3.17
C LEU A 109 -5.81 16.59 -4.54
N GLU A 110 -4.75 17.37 -4.57
CA GLU A 110 -4.05 17.75 -5.79
C GLU A 110 -2.54 17.62 -5.60
N GLY A 111 -1.86 16.96 -6.54
CA GLY A 111 -0.40 16.76 -6.53
C GLY A 111 0.01 15.30 -6.67
N SER A 112 1.16 14.95 -6.12
CA SER A 112 1.73 13.60 -6.22
C SER A 112 1.58 12.86 -4.88
N GLY A 113 0.88 11.73 -4.89
CA GLY A 113 0.80 10.82 -3.74
C GLY A 113 2.12 10.10 -3.51
N GLY A 114 2.61 10.09 -2.28
CA GLY A 114 3.85 9.40 -1.91
C GLY A 114 3.70 7.87 -1.89
N GLN A 115 4.79 7.21 -1.54
CA GLN A 115 4.84 5.75 -1.37
C GLN A 115 3.69 5.24 -0.49
N SER A 116 3.01 4.18 -0.91
CA SER A 116 1.89 3.57 -0.18
C SER A 116 0.70 4.52 0.08
N PHE A 117 0.47 5.46 -0.83
CA PHE A 117 -0.69 6.35 -0.77
C PHE A 117 -1.99 5.54 -0.65
N ALA A 118 -2.86 5.91 0.29
CA ALA A 118 -4.13 5.24 0.60
C ALA A 118 -3.98 3.74 0.98
N ALA A 119 -2.82 3.32 1.52
CA ALA A 119 -2.67 1.96 2.01
C ALA A 119 -3.65 1.70 3.15
N PHE A 120 -4.30 0.53 3.12
CA PHE A 120 -5.29 0.08 4.12
C PHE A 120 -6.47 1.04 4.34
N LEU A 121 -6.84 1.81 3.30
CA LEU A 121 -7.91 2.81 3.42
C LEU A 121 -9.23 2.15 3.83
N SER A 122 -9.78 2.61 4.95
CA SER A 122 -11.00 2.09 5.56
C SER A 122 -12.26 2.58 4.85
N LYS A 123 -13.34 1.80 4.95
CA LYS A 123 -14.67 2.19 4.48
C LYS A 123 -15.13 3.51 5.10
N GLY A 124 -15.80 4.33 4.29
CA GLY A 124 -16.29 5.66 4.65
C GLY A 124 -15.34 6.80 4.30
N ILE A 125 -14.09 6.48 3.91
CA ILE A 125 -13.12 7.45 3.40
C ILE A 125 -13.12 7.41 1.87
N THR A 126 -13.33 8.56 1.25
CA THR A 126 -13.23 8.73 -0.20
C THR A 126 -12.13 9.74 -0.52
N ILE A 127 -11.23 9.39 -1.43
CA ILE A 127 -10.15 10.27 -1.92
C ILE A 127 -10.35 10.52 -3.41
N ASP A 128 -10.42 11.77 -3.83
CA ASP A 128 -10.31 12.22 -5.23
C ASP A 128 -8.95 12.90 -5.38
N LEU A 129 -8.00 12.23 -6.05
CA LEU A 129 -6.66 12.76 -6.32
C LEU A 129 -6.56 13.22 -7.76
N LYS A 130 -6.29 14.51 -7.94
CA LYS A 130 -5.88 15.12 -9.21
C LYS A 130 -4.35 15.14 -9.28
N GLY A 131 -3.77 14.13 -9.94
CA GLY A 131 -2.33 13.98 -10.01
C GLY A 131 -1.89 12.55 -10.31
N ASP A 132 -0.85 12.12 -9.65
CA ASP A 132 -0.24 10.80 -9.75
C ASP A 132 0.06 10.21 -8.36
N ALA A 133 0.48 8.97 -8.30
CA ALA A 133 0.90 8.35 -7.05
C ALA A 133 2.04 7.33 -7.28
N ASN A 134 2.88 7.17 -6.27
CA ASN A 134 4.01 6.26 -6.28
C ASN A 134 3.58 4.79 -6.10
N ASP A 135 4.57 3.91 -5.89
CA ASP A 135 4.35 2.48 -5.69
C ASP A 135 3.49 2.17 -4.47
N TYR A 136 2.89 0.99 -4.47
CA TYR A 136 2.01 0.47 -3.42
C TYR A 136 0.74 1.32 -3.19
N PHE A 137 0.30 2.06 -4.20
CA PHE A 137 -0.98 2.77 -4.17
C PHE A 137 -2.11 1.81 -3.77
N CYS A 138 -2.91 2.19 -2.76
CA CYS A 138 -4.01 1.38 -2.24
C CYS A 138 -3.63 -0.05 -1.80
N LYS A 139 -2.37 -0.30 -1.40
CA LYS A 139 -1.98 -1.59 -0.83
C LYS A 139 -2.90 -1.96 0.33
N GLY A 140 -3.47 -3.16 0.30
CA GLY A 140 -4.37 -3.61 1.36
C GLY A 140 -5.64 -2.77 1.52
N LEU A 141 -6.09 -2.09 0.46
CA LEU A 141 -7.36 -1.34 0.48
C LEU A 141 -8.46 -2.18 1.13
N SER A 142 -9.14 -1.63 2.16
CA SER A 142 -10.03 -2.40 3.01
C SER A 142 -11.45 -1.79 3.13
N GLY A 143 -11.93 -1.14 2.07
CA GLY A 143 -13.30 -0.63 2.00
C GLY A 143 -13.43 0.82 1.56
N GLY A 144 -12.35 1.60 1.57
CA GLY A 144 -12.35 2.98 1.09
C GLY A 144 -12.52 3.09 -0.43
N ARG A 145 -12.73 4.32 -0.88
CA ARG A 145 -12.82 4.62 -2.31
C ARG A 145 -11.72 5.59 -2.71
N VAL A 146 -11.02 5.30 -3.81
CA VAL A 146 -10.01 6.20 -4.35
C VAL A 146 -10.24 6.44 -5.84
N ILE A 147 -10.29 7.69 -6.22
CA ILE A 147 -10.37 8.14 -7.61
C ILE A 147 -9.08 8.88 -7.90
N ILE A 148 -8.38 8.51 -8.97
CA ILE A 148 -7.18 9.22 -9.41
C ILE A 148 -7.27 9.54 -10.90
N LYS A 149 -6.94 10.79 -11.23
CA LYS A 149 -6.94 11.31 -12.59
C LYS A 149 -5.85 12.37 -12.73
N PRO A 150 -5.27 12.54 -13.93
CA PRO A 150 -4.33 13.63 -14.17
C PRO A 150 -4.90 14.99 -13.80
N GLN A 151 -4.03 15.93 -13.45
CA GLN A 151 -4.40 17.33 -13.27
C GLN A 151 -5.01 17.91 -14.56
N SER A 152 -5.90 18.89 -14.44
CA SER A 152 -6.60 19.48 -15.60
C SER A 152 -5.68 20.15 -16.61
N GLN A 153 -4.51 20.60 -16.17
CA GLN A 153 -3.48 21.22 -17.00
C GLN A 153 -2.49 20.19 -17.61
N ALA A 154 -2.64 18.91 -17.31
CA ALA A 154 -1.79 17.88 -17.90
C ALA A 154 -1.94 17.85 -19.43
N ASN A 155 -0.83 17.81 -20.12
CA ASN A 155 -0.77 17.86 -21.59
C ASN A 155 -0.41 16.51 -22.23
N PHE A 156 -0.58 15.42 -21.50
CA PHE A 156 -0.37 14.05 -21.97
C PHE A 156 -1.71 13.30 -22.09
N VAL A 157 -1.71 12.22 -22.83
CA VAL A 157 -2.84 11.32 -23.02
C VAL A 157 -2.84 10.31 -21.87
N PRO A 158 -3.85 10.31 -20.98
CA PRO A 158 -3.82 9.47 -19.76
C PRO A 158 -3.66 7.98 -20.05
N GLU A 159 -4.39 7.45 -21.02
CA GLU A 159 -4.38 6.03 -21.40
C GLU A 159 -3.05 5.56 -22.04
N GLU A 160 -2.13 6.46 -22.30
CA GLU A 160 -0.79 6.17 -22.81
C GLU A 160 0.30 6.37 -21.73
N ASN A 161 -0.07 6.81 -20.52
CA ASN A 161 0.88 7.20 -19.49
C ASN A 161 0.60 6.53 -18.16
N ILE A 162 1.69 6.14 -17.46
CA ILE A 162 1.62 5.58 -16.11
C ILE A 162 1.36 6.71 -15.12
N ILE A 163 0.28 6.64 -14.35
CA ILE A 163 -0.07 7.60 -13.30
C ILE A 163 -0.02 7.02 -11.89
N ILE A 164 0.03 5.71 -11.75
CA ILE A 164 0.30 5.05 -10.48
C ILE A 164 1.44 4.05 -10.65
N GLY A 165 2.28 3.95 -9.62
CA GLY A 165 3.45 3.09 -9.64
C GLY A 165 3.14 1.60 -9.58
N ASN A 166 4.15 0.81 -9.25
CA ASN A 166 4.06 -0.65 -9.19
C ASN A 166 3.35 -1.14 -7.93
N VAL A 167 2.86 -2.38 -7.97
CA VAL A 167 2.30 -3.11 -6.82
C VAL A 167 1.06 -2.43 -6.22
N ALA A 168 0.34 -1.66 -7.04
CA ALA A 168 -0.91 -1.04 -6.62
C ALA A 168 -1.97 -2.10 -6.30
N LEU A 169 -2.83 -1.84 -5.29
CA LEU A 169 -3.87 -2.78 -4.81
C LEU A 169 -3.37 -4.15 -4.32
N TYR A 170 -2.08 -4.30 -4.03
CA TYR A 170 -1.56 -5.56 -3.51
C TYR A 170 -2.30 -6.00 -2.25
N GLY A 171 -2.89 -7.19 -2.29
CA GLY A 171 -3.59 -7.77 -1.14
C GLY A 171 -4.83 -6.99 -0.70
N ALA A 172 -5.44 -6.19 -1.57
CA ALA A 172 -6.66 -5.47 -1.28
C ALA A 172 -7.80 -6.43 -0.94
N THR A 173 -8.58 -6.11 0.09
CA THR A 173 -9.64 -6.97 0.62
C THR A 173 -11.05 -6.43 0.36
N GLY A 174 -11.17 -5.16 0.00
CA GLY A 174 -12.44 -4.50 -0.30
C GLY A 174 -12.22 -3.05 -0.72
N GLY A 175 -13.32 -2.35 -1.07
CA GLY A 175 -13.28 -0.97 -1.52
C GLY A 175 -13.21 -0.83 -3.04
N GLN A 176 -13.09 0.40 -3.50
CA GLN A 176 -13.18 0.72 -4.92
C GLN A 176 -12.06 1.67 -5.34
N THR A 177 -11.51 1.46 -6.54
CA THR A 177 -10.59 2.42 -7.13
C THR A 177 -10.85 2.64 -8.62
N PHE A 178 -10.78 3.90 -9.04
CA PHE A 178 -11.00 4.33 -10.41
C PHE A 178 -9.79 5.13 -10.88
N ILE A 179 -9.08 4.60 -11.88
CA ILE A 179 -7.77 5.10 -12.30
C ILE A 179 -7.85 5.51 -13.76
N ARG A 180 -7.75 6.81 -14.01
CA ARG A 180 -7.65 7.35 -15.36
C ARG A 180 -6.17 7.46 -15.76
N GLY A 181 -5.67 6.43 -16.42
CA GLY A 181 -4.29 6.23 -16.82
C GLY A 181 -3.85 4.80 -16.59
N ILE A 182 -2.57 4.53 -16.82
CA ILE A 182 -1.97 3.20 -16.71
C ILE A 182 -1.41 3.00 -15.30
N ALA A 183 -1.57 1.80 -14.77
CA ALA A 183 -0.86 1.32 -13.59
C ALA A 183 0.45 0.62 -13.98
N GLY A 184 1.46 0.71 -13.14
CA GLY A 184 2.71 -0.02 -13.30
C GLY A 184 2.53 -1.54 -13.19
N GLU A 185 3.63 -2.25 -12.94
CA GLU A 185 3.62 -3.71 -12.82
C GLU A 185 2.94 -4.19 -11.52
N ARG A 186 2.48 -5.44 -11.53
CA ARG A 186 1.89 -6.14 -10.38
C ARG A 186 0.65 -5.46 -9.79
N PHE A 187 -0.17 -4.88 -10.66
CA PHE A 187 -1.46 -4.32 -10.27
C PHE A 187 -2.40 -5.41 -9.75
N ALA A 188 -3.07 -5.16 -8.62
CA ALA A 188 -4.08 -6.03 -8.01
C ALA A 188 -3.61 -7.48 -7.72
N VAL A 189 -2.29 -7.69 -7.52
CA VAL A 189 -1.77 -8.99 -7.10
C VAL A 189 -2.37 -9.37 -5.75
N ARG A 190 -2.88 -10.61 -5.65
CA ARG A 190 -3.57 -11.14 -4.47
C ARG A 190 -4.78 -10.29 -4.03
N ASN A 191 -5.43 -9.59 -4.95
CA ASN A 191 -6.71 -8.95 -4.66
C ASN A 191 -7.72 -10.01 -4.23
N SER A 192 -8.41 -9.77 -3.12
CA SER A 192 -9.38 -10.70 -2.54
C SER A 192 -10.76 -10.07 -2.30
N GLY A 193 -11.03 -8.88 -2.87
CA GLY A 193 -12.36 -8.28 -2.71
C GLY A 193 -12.53 -6.86 -3.22
N ALA A 194 -11.46 -6.15 -3.55
CA ALA A 194 -11.57 -4.79 -4.08
C ALA A 194 -12.05 -4.78 -5.54
N GLU A 195 -12.75 -3.72 -5.90
CA GLU A 195 -13.19 -3.41 -7.25
C GLU A 195 -12.31 -2.32 -7.84
N ALA A 196 -11.85 -2.51 -9.07
CA ALA A 196 -10.96 -1.55 -9.75
C ALA A 196 -11.31 -1.36 -11.21
N VAL A 197 -11.19 -0.12 -11.68
CA VAL A 197 -11.21 0.22 -13.10
C VAL A 197 -9.94 0.99 -13.43
N VAL A 198 -9.22 0.57 -14.47
CA VAL A 198 -7.95 1.17 -14.89
C VAL A 198 -7.82 1.14 -16.42
N GLU A 199 -7.12 2.13 -17.00
CA GLU A 199 -6.97 2.24 -18.46
C GLU A 199 -5.86 1.36 -19.05
N GLY A 200 -5.03 0.74 -18.21
CA GLY A 200 -4.01 -0.21 -18.63
C GLY A 200 -3.16 -0.67 -17.44
N VAL A 201 -2.46 -1.79 -17.59
CA VAL A 201 -1.56 -2.34 -16.55
C VAL A 201 -0.30 -2.91 -17.17
N GLY A 202 0.80 -2.85 -16.42
CA GLY A 202 2.06 -3.50 -16.75
C GLY A 202 2.03 -5.02 -16.57
N ASP A 203 3.22 -5.62 -16.50
CA ASP A 203 3.39 -7.07 -16.32
C ASP A 203 2.82 -7.55 -14.96
N HIS A 204 2.39 -8.81 -14.90
CA HIS A 204 1.93 -9.48 -13.69
C HIS A 204 0.65 -8.91 -13.05
N GLY A 205 -0.20 -8.22 -13.82
CA GLY A 205 -1.49 -7.75 -13.31
C GLY A 205 -2.39 -8.89 -12.86
N CYS A 206 -3.13 -8.72 -11.75
CA CYS A 206 -4.09 -9.69 -11.19
C CYS A 206 -3.52 -11.07 -10.84
N GLU A 207 -2.20 -11.23 -10.71
CA GLU A 207 -1.60 -12.49 -10.27
C GLU A 207 -2.16 -12.94 -8.92
N TYR A 208 -2.49 -14.23 -8.82
CA TYR A 208 -3.02 -14.83 -7.59
C TYR A 208 -4.26 -14.13 -7.01
N MET A 209 -5.03 -13.42 -7.84
CA MET A 209 -6.30 -12.85 -7.44
C MET A 209 -7.29 -13.96 -7.05
N THR A 210 -8.04 -13.76 -5.95
CA THR A 210 -8.96 -14.74 -5.40
C THR A 210 -10.41 -14.29 -5.36
N ARG A 211 -10.66 -12.96 -5.37
CA ARG A 211 -11.99 -12.32 -5.38
C ARG A 211 -11.87 -10.88 -5.89
N GLY A 212 -13.02 -10.20 -5.99
CA GLY A 212 -13.13 -8.81 -6.43
C GLY A 212 -13.36 -8.70 -7.93
N LYS A 213 -13.36 -7.47 -8.42
CA LYS A 213 -13.55 -7.14 -9.83
C LYS A 213 -12.45 -6.22 -10.31
N VAL A 214 -11.85 -6.56 -11.45
CA VAL A 214 -10.86 -5.70 -12.09
C VAL A 214 -11.21 -5.52 -13.56
N VAL A 215 -11.53 -4.29 -13.94
CA VAL A 215 -11.83 -3.93 -15.33
C VAL A 215 -10.63 -3.15 -15.87
N ILE A 216 -9.98 -3.70 -16.87
CA ILE A 216 -8.88 -3.05 -17.59
C ILE A 216 -9.38 -2.69 -18.98
N ILE A 217 -9.43 -1.40 -19.28
CA ILE A 217 -10.03 -0.88 -20.52
C ILE A 217 -9.04 -0.99 -21.70
N GLY A 218 -7.74 -0.95 -21.39
CA GLY A 218 -6.66 -0.91 -22.37
C GLY A 218 -5.70 -2.10 -22.29
N PRO A 219 -4.41 -1.90 -22.57
CA PRO A 219 -3.44 -2.99 -22.66
C PRO A 219 -3.12 -3.63 -21.32
N THR A 220 -2.76 -4.92 -21.38
CA THR A 220 -2.19 -5.69 -20.28
C THR A 220 -0.78 -6.15 -20.62
N GLY A 221 0.09 -6.26 -19.61
CA GLY A 221 1.42 -6.81 -19.78
C GLY A 221 1.45 -8.35 -19.75
N ARG A 222 2.66 -8.91 -19.67
CA ARG A 222 2.89 -10.36 -19.60
C ARG A 222 2.39 -10.94 -18.29
N ASN A 223 2.12 -12.24 -18.28
CA ASN A 223 1.68 -13.00 -17.10
C ASN A 223 0.43 -12.44 -16.42
N PHE A 224 -0.40 -11.74 -17.18
CA PHE A 224 -1.68 -11.25 -16.66
C PHE A 224 -2.53 -12.40 -16.13
N ALA A 225 -3.09 -12.21 -14.93
CA ALA A 225 -3.93 -13.19 -14.21
C ALA A 225 -3.25 -14.55 -13.94
N ALA A 226 -1.92 -14.63 -13.95
CA ALA A 226 -1.22 -15.88 -13.65
C ALA A 226 -1.55 -16.35 -12.23
N GLY A 227 -1.97 -17.62 -12.11
CA GLY A 227 -2.36 -18.20 -10.81
C GLY A 227 -3.65 -17.62 -10.20
N MET A 228 -4.43 -16.85 -10.95
CA MET A 228 -5.75 -16.37 -10.52
C MET A 228 -6.67 -17.57 -10.24
N SER A 229 -7.33 -17.57 -9.09
CA SER A 229 -8.21 -18.66 -8.65
C SER A 229 -9.65 -18.22 -8.40
N GLY A 230 -9.95 -16.93 -8.51
CA GLY A 230 -11.29 -16.38 -8.38
C GLY A 230 -11.31 -14.87 -8.60
N GLY A 231 -12.51 -14.29 -8.62
CA GLY A 231 -12.75 -12.90 -9.03
C GLY A 231 -13.10 -12.78 -10.52
N GLU A 232 -13.32 -11.57 -10.98
CA GLU A 232 -13.74 -11.24 -12.35
C GLU A 232 -12.85 -10.14 -12.94
#